data_e6741b93b107328cee740882b95713b5
#
_entry.id   e6741b93b107328cee740882b95713b5
#
_cell.length_a   1.000
_cell.length_b   1.000
_cell.length_c   1.000
_cell.angle_alpha   90.00
_cell.angle_beta   90.00
_cell.angle_gamma   90.00
#
_symmetry.space_group_name_H-M   'P 1'
#
loop_
_entity.id
_entity.type
_entity.pdbx_description
1 polymer ?
#
loop_
_entity_poly.entity_id
_entity_poly.type
_entity_poly.pdbx_seq_one_letter_code
_entity_poly.pdbx_strand_id
1 'polypeptide(L)'
;MKLKPTLMKLLFLSLLTVLSFCKKDSNTQVKTDSAYAQYGSPFAAVPNTTDAAIYQVNLRAFSQDHNFKSVTAKLDEIKALGINVVYLMPIYPVGVKNAAGGLGSPYAVKDYKAINPEFGNLEDLRALVDAAHAKGMAVMLDWVANHTSWDNAWTANKSWYKQDAAGNFIPPAGTNWSDVIALDYTNKDMRAAMIDAMKYWVYTANIDGYRCDAADFVPLDFWKEANDAMKSIATHKLMMLAEGTRADHFKAGFQMVYGMGFYSDLKNKVFDASNSLSVLQNTNTTEYASALPGSQVVRYTTNHDVYLSDGSPVNIYGGKTGSMAAFLVTAYMKGVPMIYNGQEVGTTQKIDFFYDTPIDWRTNPDMTAEYKSILNFRAGSEAVKTGDLTVYNSDNVAAFTKSNDKQKVLVIANIRGNNATYVVPPALAGTGWKNAFTNAAVTLGNSLYLQPYQHMVLVK
;
A
#
# COMPACT_ATOMS: atom_id res chain seq x y z
N MET A 1 -88.21 25.90 -50.46
CA MET A 1 -89.12 26.47 -49.45
C MET A 1 -88.47 26.34 -48.08
N LYS A 2 -88.40 27.41 -47.40
CA LYS A 2 -87.60 27.70 -46.19
C LYS A 2 -87.99 26.83 -45.00
N LEU A 3 -86.94 26.47 -44.17
CA LEU A 3 -87.07 26.53 -42.72
C LEU A 3 -85.66 26.44 -42.10
N LYS A 4 -85.37 27.36 -41.17
CA LYS A 4 -84.18 27.50 -40.40
C LYS A 4 -84.19 26.48 -39.23
N PRO A 5 -82.99 25.99 -38.76
CA PRO A 5 -82.93 25.40 -37.45
C PRO A 5 -82.18 26.30 -36.43
N THR A 6 -82.65 26.21 -35.26
CA THR A 6 -82.34 26.86 -34.00
C THR A 6 -80.98 26.45 -33.45
N LEU A 7 -80.28 27.43 -32.92
CA LEU A 7 -78.97 27.30 -32.23
C LEU A 7 -79.16 26.67 -30.86
N MET A 8 -78.43 25.56 -30.59
CA MET A 8 -78.31 24.99 -29.25
C MET A 8 -76.85 25.07 -28.81
N LYS A 9 -76.59 25.95 -27.85
CA LYS A 9 -75.29 26.11 -27.23
C LYS A 9 -74.97 24.93 -26.28
N LEU A 10 -74.00 24.08 -26.60
CA LEU A 10 -73.44 23.15 -25.62
C LEU A 10 -72.22 23.81 -24.96
N LEU A 11 -72.35 23.95 -23.64
CA LEU A 11 -71.24 24.31 -22.76
C LEU A 11 -70.31 23.10 -22.63
N PHE A 12 -69.03 23.18 -23.15
CA PHE A 12 -67.99 22.23 -22.82
C PHE A 12 -67.26 22.71 -21.57
N LEU A 13 -67.48 22.02 -20.45
CA LEU A 13 -66.73 22.18 -19.24
C LEU A 13 -65.38 21.35 -19.38
N SER A 14 -64.26 22.04 -19.65
CA SER A 14 -62.97 21.43 -19.72
C SER A 14 -62.46 21.17 -18.30
N LEU A 15 -62.47 19.89 -17.89
CA LEU A 15 -61.86 19.40 -16.67
C LEU A 15 -60.34 19.25 -16.93
N LEU A 16 -59.53 20.21 -16.47
CA LEU A 16 -58.08 20.09 -16.44
C LEU A 16 -57.70 19.12 -15.31
N THR A 17 -57.41 17.87 -15.64
CA THR A 17 -56.73 16.94 -14.73
C THR A 17 -55.23 17.29 -14.71
N VAL A 18 -54.79 17.93 -13.63
CA VAL A 18 -53.38 18.09 -13.31
C VAL A 18 -52.83 16.72 -12.90
N LEU A 19 -52.15 16.07 -13.82
CA LEU A 19 -51.30 14.87 -13.51
C LEU A 19 -50.06 15.35 -12.76
N SER A 20 -50.11 15.35 -11.44
CA SER A 20 -48.90 15.42 -10.60
C SER A 20 -48.05 14.15 -10.83
N PHE A 21 -47.01 14.28 -11.64
CA PHE A 21 -45.95 13.30 -11.65
C PHE A 21 -45.21 13.38 -10.32
N CYS A 22 -45.58 12.55 -9.35
CA CYS A 22 -44.68 12.19 -8.26
C CYS A 22 -43.46 11.50 -8.87
N LYS A 23 -42.34 12.20 -8.97
CA LYS A 23 -41.03 11.57 -9.05
C LYS A 23 -40.86 10.72 -7.80
N LYS A 24 -41.02 9.42 -7.96
CA LYS A 24 -40.62 8.46 -6.97
C LYS A 24 -39.07 8.47 -7.02
N ASP A 25 -38.46 9.26 -6.16
CA ASP A 25 -37.05 9.10 -5.84
C ASP A 25 -36.91 7.68 -5.29
N SER A 26 -36.48 6.78 -6.16
CA SER A 26 -36.06 5.45 -5.77
C SER A 26 -34.71 5.59 -5.04
N ASN A 27 -34.78 6.06 -3.82
CA ASN A 27 -33.72 5.86 -2.84
C ASN A 27 -33.73 4.36 -2.54
N THR A 28 -33.10 3.58 -3.40
CA THR A 28 -32.76 2.20 -3.13
C THR A 28 -31.70 2.27 -2.02
N GLN A 29 -32.13 2.29 -0.77
CA GLN A 29 -31.27 1.97 0.34
C GLN A 29 -30.77 0.56 0.05
N VAL A 30 -29.51 0.46 -0.38
CA VAL A 30 -28.80 -0.79 -0.41
C VAL A 30 -28.82 -1.28 1.04
N LYS A 31 -29.57 -2.35 1.31
CA LYS A 31 -29.53 -3.03 2.61
C LYS A 31 -28.09 -3.44 2.83
N THR A 32 -27.37 -2.70 3.65
CA THR A 32 -26.07 -3.10 4.15
C THR A 32 -26.31 -4.21 5.17
N ASP A 33 -25.75 -5.38 4.95
CA ASP A 33 -25.74 -6.51 5.90
C ASP A 33 -24.86 -6.24 7.14
N SER A 34 -24.60 -4.97 7.44
CA SER A 34 -23.73 -4.50 8.50
C SER A 34 -24.51 -3.89 9.63
N ALA A 35 -24.10 -4.19 10.87
CA ALA A 35 -24.56 -3.52 12.07
C ALA A 35 -24.14 -2.04 12.14
N TYR A 36 -23.28 -1.57 11.22
CA TYR A 36 -22.69 -0.23 11.22
C TYR A 36 -23.28 0.65 10.12
N ALA A 37 -23.56 1.90 10.46
CA ALA A 37 -23.95 2.92 9.48
C ALA A 37 -22.75 3.30 8.61
N GLN A 38 -22.99 3.42 7.30
CA GLN A 38 -21.98 3.89 6.36
C GLN A 38 -21.69 5.38 6.61
N TYR A 39 -20.43 5.71 6.82
CA TYR A 39 -19.94 7.08 6.77
C TYR A 39 -19.56 7.46 5.34
N GLY A 40 -20.02 8.61 4.87
CA GLY A 40 -19.70 9.13 3.55
C GLY A 40 -20.17 8.24 2.40
N SER A 41 -19.60 8.48 1.22
CA SER A 41 -19.81 7.65 0.02
C SER A 41 -18.57 6.78 -0.22
N PRO A 42 -18.73 5.48 -0.52
CA PRO A 42 -17.61 4.62 -0.88
C PRO A 42 -16.73 5.21 -1.99
N PHE A 43 -15.43 5.12 -1.86
CA PHE A 43 -14.50 5.69 -2.82
C PHE A 43 -14.45 4.86 -4.11
N ALA A 44 -15.00 5.41 -5.19
CA ALA A 44 -15.10 4.70 -6.47
C ALA A 44 -13.76 4.57 -7.22
N ALA A 45 -12.78 5.45 -6.92
CA ALA A 45 -11.51 5.52 -7.64
C ALA A 45 -10.36 4.74 -6.97
N VAL A 46 -10.67 3.73 -6.16
CA VAL A 46 -9.65 2.82 -5.62
C VAL A 46 -8.84 2.22 -6.78
N PRO A 47 -7.50 2.36 -6.82
CA PRO A 47 -6.70 1.91 -7.95
C PRO A 47 -6.76 0.39 -8.15
N ASN A 48 -6.48 -0.06 -9.36
CA ASN A 48 -6.15 -1.47 -9.56
C ASN A 48 -4.77 -1.73 -8.94
N THR A 49 -4.52 -2.96 -8.54
CA THR A 49 -3.24 -3.32 -7.90
C THR A 49 -2.03 -2.99 -8.74
N THR A 50 -2.11 -3.15 -10.06
CA THR A 50 -1.04 -2.79 -11.00
C THR A 50 -0.72 -1.29 -11.03
N ASP A 51 -1.73 -0.45 -10.76
CA ASP A 51 -1.63 1.01 -10.75
C ASP A 51 -1.21 1.56 -9.39
N ALA A 52 -1.23 0.73 -8.35
CA ALA A 52 -0.94 1.17 -7.00
C ALA A 52 0.52 1.64 -6.83
N ALA A 53 0.67 2.70 -6.05
CA ALA A 53 1.92 3.17 -5.45
C ALA A 53 1.59 3.57 -4.02
N ILE A 54 2.24 2.90 -3.06
CA ILE A 54 1.85 2.94 -1.65
C ILE A 54 2.79 3.86 -0.85
N TYR A 55 2.22 4.65 0.03
CA TYR A 55 2.96 5.44 1.01
C TYR A 55 2.61 4.99 2.42
N GLN A 56 3.57 4.35 3.09
CA GLN A 56 3.42 3.87 4.46
C GLN A 56 3.67 5.00 5.45
N VAL A 57 2.73 5.20 6.37
CA VAL A 57 2.76 6.27 7.39
C VAL A 57 2.91 5.68 8.78
N ASN A 58 4.00 6.02 9.44
CA ASN A 58 4.18 5.90 10.88
C ASN A 58 3.83 7.25 11.52
N LEU A 59 2.68 7.34 12.18
CA LEU A 59 2.18 8.58 12.77
C LEU A 59 3.14 9.17 13.81
N ARG A 60 3.78 8.33 14.63
CA ARG A 60 4.75 8.76 15.65
C ARG A 60 6.00 9.43 15.09
N ALA A 61 6.36 9.07 13.83
CA ALA A 61 7.51 9.67 13.17
C ALA A 61 7.11 10.78 12.19
N PHE A 62 5.84 10.87 11.82
CA PHE A 62 5.40 11.77 10.76
C PHE A 62 5.53 13.25 11.12
N SER A 63 5.26 13.61 12.37
CA SER A 63 5.38 14.98 12.90
C SER A 63 5.58 14.96 14.41
N GLN A 64 5.87 16.12 14.99
CA GLN A 64 5.92 16.28 16.46
C GLN A 64 4.55 16.13 17.12
N ASP A 65 3.46 16.40 16.38
CA ASP A 65 2.09 16.29 16.90
C ASP A 65 1.54 14.86 16.81
N HIS A 66 2.19 13.95 16.12
CA HIS A 66 1.88 12.51 15.95
C HIS A 66 0.45 12.23 15.45
N ASN A 67 -0.25 13.17 14.83
CA ASN A 67 -1.67 13.09 14.60
C ASN A 67 -2.07 12.99 13.13
N PHE A 68 -3.32 12.58 12.89
CA PHE A 68 -3.90 12.49 11.56
C PHE A 68 -3.91 13.84 10.81
N LYS A 69 -4.07 14.96 11.53
CA LYS A 69 -4.10 16.31 10.93
C LYS A 69 -2.80 16.66 10.24
N SER A 70 -1.68 16.25 10.82
CA SER A 70 -0.35 16.44 10.21
C SER A 70 -0.20 15.69 8.90
N VAL A 71 -0.73 14.46 8.82
CA VAL A 71 -0.76 13.67 7.58
C VAL A 71 -1.69 14.35 6.56
N THR A 72 -2.89 14.76 7.00
CA THR A 72 -3.87 15.47 6.16
C THR A 72 -3.25 16.71 5.51
N ALA A 73 -2.50 17.49 6.27
CA ALA A 73 -1.83 18.69 5.79
C ALA A 73 -0.76 18.40 4.69
N LYS A 74 -0.18 17.18 4.67
CA LYS A 74 0.84 16.77 3.70
C LYS A 74 0.32 15.93 2.53
N LEU A 75 -0.98 15.68 2.43
CA LEU A 75 -1.54 14.84 1.35
C LEU A 75 -1.23 15.37 -0.06
N ASP A 76 -1.11 16.70 -0.25
CA ASP A 76 -0.73 17.27 -1.55
C ASP A 76 0.72 16.92 -1.92
N GLU A 77 1.63 16.96 -0.95
CA GLU A 77 3.03 16.58 -1.16
C GLU A 77 3.14 15.08 -1.46
N ILE A 78 2.43 14.24 -0.69
CA ILE A 78 2.35 12.77 -0.90
C ILE A 78 1.78 12.47 -2.29
N LYS A 79 0.67 13.12 -2.66
CA LYS A 79 0.08 12.96 -4.01
C LYS A 79 1.04 13.39 -5.11
N ALA A 80 1.77 14.49 -4.91
CA ALA A 80 2.74 15.01 -5.88
C ALA A 80 3.93 14.07 -6.12
N LEU A 81 4.24 13.14 -5.20
CA LEU A 81 5.21 12.07 -5.41
C LEU A 81 4.72 11.05 -6.46
N GLY A 82 3.43 10.99 -6.78
CA GLY A 82 2.84 9.96 -7.64
C GLY A 82 2.17 8.82 -6.85
N ILE A 83 1.93 9.03 -5.57
CA ILE A 83 1.25 8.09 -4.66
C ILE A 83 -0.26 8.12 -4.90
N ASN A 84 -0.90 6.97 -4.80
CA ASN A 84 -2.35 6.83 -4.86
C ASN A 84 -2.95 5.89 -3.80
N VAL A 85 -2.12 5.39 -2.87
CA VAL A 85 -2.55 4.63 -1.70
C VAL A 85 -1.78 5.10 -0.48
N VAL A 86 -2.48 5.59 0.54
CA VAL A 86 -1.92 5.92 1.86
C VAL A 86 -2.18 4.74 2.79
N TYR A 87 -1.15 4.14 3.33
CA TYR A 87 -1.21 3.04 4.28
C TYR A 87 -0.80 3.54 5.66
N LEU A 88 -1.73 3.55 6.61
CA LEU A 88 -1.49 3.95 8.00
C LEU A 88 -1.07 2.73 8.83
N MET A 89 0.06 2.79 9.51
CA MET A 89 0.43 1.83 10.56
C MET A 89 -0.66 1.80 11.64
N PRO A 90 -0.66 0.82 12.59
CA PRO A 90 -1.79 0.63 13.50
C PRO A 90 -2.19 1.92 14.22
N ILE A 91 -3.48 2.23 14.13
CA ILE A 91 -4.08 3.46 14.68
C ILE A 91 -4.78 3.23 16.01
N TYR A 92 -4.72 2.01 16.52
CA TYR A 92 -5.47 1.54 17.70
C TYR A 92 -4.78 1.93 19.00
N PRO A 93 -5.54 2.03 20.13
CA PRO A 93 -4.93 2.19 21.45
C PRO A 93 -3.93 1.07 21.73
N VAL A 94 -2.79 1.44 22.27
CA VAL A 94 -1.70 0.52 22.60
C VAL A 94 -1.90 -0.03 24.02
N GLY A 95 -1.62 -1.33 24.21
CA GLY A 95 -1.64 -1.95 25.52
C GLY A 95 -0.54 -1.42 26.42
N VAL A 96 -0.84 -1.31 27.71
CA VAL A 96 0.12 -0.84 28.73
C VAL A 96 0.68 -1.96 29.58
N LYS A 97 -0.01 -3.11 29.67
CA LYS A 97 0.45 -4.26 30.42
C LYS A 97 1.53 -5.01 29.62
N ASN A 98 2.70 -5.16 30.20
CA ASN A 98 3.89 -5.77 29.59
C ASN A 98 4.36 -5.04 28.32
N ALA A 99 4.07 -3.74 28.19
CA ALA A 99 4.41 -2.96 27.01
C ALA A 99 5.91 -3.01 26.69
N ALA A 100 6.24 -3.13 25.41
CA ALA A 100 7.61 -3.06 24.90
C ALA A 100 7.97 -1.61 24.54
N GLY A 101 9.21 -1.20 24.80
CA GLY A 101 9.73 0.14 24.46
C GLY A 101 9.07 1.28 25.27
N GLY A 102 9.32 2.54 24.86
CA GLY A 102 8.88 3.72 25.61
C GLY A 102 7.38 3.99 25.52
N LEU A 103 6.83 4.02 24.29
CA LEU A 103 5.41 4.30 24.04
C LEU A 103 4.58 3.01 23.79
N GLY A 104 5.18 1.85 23.94
CA GLY A 104 4.59 0.56 23.58
C GLY A 104 4.57 0.30 22.07
N SER A 105 4.44 -0.97 21.70
CA SER A 105 4.31 -1.36 20.30
C SER A 105 2.95 -0.96 19.75
N PRO A 106 2.85 -0.28 18.61
CA PRO A 106 1.57 -0.03 17.95
C PRO A 106 0.87 -1.32 17.53
N TYR A 107 1.61 -2.43 17.47
CA TYR A 107 1.07 -3.77 17.19
C TYR A 107 0.50 -4.46 18.44
N ALA A 108 0.70 -3.95 19.64
CA ALA A 108 0.04 -4.44 20.86
C ALA A 108 -1.36 -3.80 21.02
N VAL A 109 -2.31 -4.24 20.18
CA VAL A 109 -3.65 -3.65 20.08
C VAL A 109 -4.47 -3.89 21.32
N LYS A 110 -4.94 -2.79 21.94
CA LYS A 110 -5.80 -2.83 23.12
C LYS A 110 -7.30 -2.83 22.80
N ASP A 111 -7.69 -2.16 21.72
CA ASP A 111 -9.08 -2.11 21.26
C ASP A 111 -9.10 -1.95 19.73
N TYR A 112 -9.69 -2.91 19.04
CA TYR A 112 -9.76 -2.91 17.57
C TYR A 112 -10.73 -1.87 16.98
N LYS A 113 -11.63 -1.31 17.77
CA LYS A 113 -12.65 -0.36 17.31
C LYS A 113 -12.49 1.04 17.88
N ALA A 114 -11.35 1.31 18.50
CA ALA A 114 -11.00 2.63 19.04
C ALA A 114 -9.77 3.19 18.31
N ILE A 115 -9.64 4.51 18.35
CA ILE A 115 -8.46 5.23 17.90
C ILE A 115 -7.56 5.52 19.10
N ASN A 116 -6.25 5.36 18.91
CA ASN A 116 -5.26 5.80 19.87
C ASN A 116 -5.39 7.32 20.08
N PRO A 117 -5.67 7.80 21.29
CA PRO A 117 -5.79 9.23 21.57
C PRO A 117 -4.54 10.05 21.22
N GLU A 118 -3.38 9.42 21.13
CA GLU A 118 -2.13 10.02 20.64
C GLU A 118 -2.28 10.57 19.20
N PHE A 119 -3.11 9.92 18.36
CA PHE A 119 -3.24 10.24 16.94
C PHE A 119 -4.45 11.13 16.63
N GLY A 120 -5.35 11.33 17.59
CA GLY A 120 -6.60 12.08 17.43
C GLY A 120 -7.84 11.25 17.73
N ASN A 121 -8.89 11.44 16.95
CA ASN A 121 -10.18 10.78 17.11
C ASN A 121 -10.77 10.30 15.79
N LEU A 122 -11.99 9.75 15.80
CA LEU A 122 -12.65 9.22 14.59
C LEU A 122 -12.93 10.30 13.55
N GLU A 123 -13.27 11.51 13.96
CA GLU A 123 -13.53 12.64 13.07
C GLU A 123 -12.24 13.08 12.38
N ASP A 124 -11.10 13.05 13.07
CA ASP A 124 -9.79 13.37 12.49
C ASP A 124 -9.36 12.31 11.46
N LEU A 125 -9.62 11.02 11.72
CA LEU A 125 -9.40 9.94 10.74
C LEU A 125 -10.32 10.10 9.52
N ARG A 126 -11.61 10.36 9.74
CA ARG A 126 -12.58 10.61 8.66
C ARG A 126 -12.15 11.78 7.79
N ALA A 127 -11.73 12.89 8.39
CA ALA A 127 -11.22 14.05 7.67
C ALA A 127 -9.99 13.74 6.82
N LEU A 128 -9.08 12.87 7.31
CA LEU A 128 -7.94 12.38 6.54
C LEU A 128 -8.41 11.53 5.34
N VAL A 129 -9.33 10.59 5.57
CA VAL A 129 -9.86 9.72 4.51
C VAL A 129 -10.58 10.55 3.44
N ASP A 130 -11.46 11.46 3.84
CA ASP A 130 -12.17 12.34 2.90
C ASP A 130 -11.21 13.21 2.08
N ALA A 131 -10.18 13.77 2.73
CA ALA A 131 -9.17 14.57 2.06
C ALA A 131 -8.31 13.75 1.08
N ALA A 132 -7.97 12.51 1.43
CA ALA A 132 -7.27 11.58 0.55
C ALA A 132 -8.13 11.20 -0.66
N HIS A 133 -9.41 10.84 -0.45
CA HIS A 133 -10.36 10.54 -1.50
C HIS A 133 -10.56 11.72 -2.46
N ALA A 134 -10.69 12.93 -1.94
CA ALA A 134 -10.80 14.15 -2.74
C ALA A 134 -9.58 14.38 -3.66
N LYS A 135 -8.41 13.84 -3.28
CA LYS A 135 -7.16 13.88 -4.07
C LYS A 135 -6.94 12.62 -4.93
N GLY A 136 -7.91 11.70 -4.96
CA GLY A 136 -7.81 10.45 -5.71
C GLY A 136 -6.81 9.46 -5.11
N MET A 137 -6.72 9.41 -3.78
CA MET A 137 -5.90 8.44 -3.04
C MET A 137 -6.77 7.57 -2.14
N ALA A 138 -6.56 6.26 -2.20
CA ALA A 138 -7.17 5.28 -1.29
C ALA A 138 -6.44 5.28 0.06
N VAL A 139 -7.15 4.88 1.12
CA VAL A 139 -6.59 4.77 2.48
C VAL A 139 -6.71 3.33 2.99
N MET A 140 -5.59 2.73 3.37
CA MET A 140 -5.52 1.40 4.00
C MET A 140 -5.10 1.51 5.45
N LEU A 141 -5.67 0.66 6.30
CA LEU A 141 -5.23 0.52 7.69
C LEU A 141 -4.37 -0.74 7.87
N ASP A 142 -3.47 -0.68 8.84
CA ASP A 142 -2.78 -1.87 9.34
C ASP A 142 -3.73 -2.71 10.20
N TRP A 143 -3.73 -4.03 10.02
CA TRP A 143 -4.62 -4.94 10.70
C TRP A 143 -3.86 -6.05 11.40
N VAL A 144 -3.83 -6.00 12.72
CA VAL A 144 -3.08 -6.94 13.56
C VAL A 144 -3.98 -8.10 13.96
N ALA A 145 -3.96 -9.18 13.18
CA ALA A 145 -4.87 -10.31 13.41
C ALA A 145 -4.26 -11.44 14.27
N ASN A 146 -2.92 -11.52 14.37
CA ASN A 146 -2.29 -12.68 15.03
C ASN A 146 -2.40 -12.66 16.57
N HIS A 147 -2.47 -11.47 17.18
CA HIS A 147 -2.34 -11.30 18.64
C HIS A 147 -3.02 -10.00 19.10
N THR A 148 -3.14 -9.84 20.41
CA THR A 148 -3.55 -8.58 21.05
C THR A 148 -2.59 -8.23 22.18
N SER A 149 -2.74 -7.03 22.75
CA SER A 149 -2.10 -6.70 24.04
C SER A 149 -2.65 -7.54 25.18
N TRP A 150 -1.92 -7.59 26.30
CA TRP A 150 -2.32 -8.29 27.53
C TRP A 150 -3.52 -7.67 28.26
N ASP A 151 -3.88 -6.46 27.95
CA ASP A 151 -4.99 -5.69 28.54
C ASP A 151 -6.08 -5.34 27.51
N ASN A 152 -6.14 -6.07 26.41
CA ASN A 152 -7.26 -6.01 25.47
C ASN A 152 -8.55 -6.52 26.14
N ALA A 153 -9.68 -5.84 25.89
CA ALA A 153 -10.97 -6.23 26.48
C ALA A 153 -11.40 -7.67 26.13
N TRP A 154 -10.95 -8.22 25.02
CA TRP A 154 -11.23 -9.60 24.61
C TRP A 154 -10.64 -10.64 25.55
N THR A 155 -9.68 -10.29 26.42
CA THR A 155 -9.09 -11.19 27.42
C THR A 155 -10.10 -11.70 28.46
N ALA A 156 -11.27 -11.04 28.58
CA ALA A 156 -12.39 -11.55 29.35
C ALA A 156 -12.90 -12.90 28.81
N ASN A 157 -12.72 -13.18 27.52
CA ASN A 157 -13.07 -14.44 26.85
C ASN A 157 -11.81 -15.31 26.73
N LYS A 158 -11.44 -15.99 27.81
CA LYS A 158 -10.19 -16.77 27.84
C LYS A 158 -10.04 -17.76 26.68
N SER A 159 -11.15 -18.36 26.23
CA SER A 159 -11.16 -19.32 25.10
C SER A 159 -10.83 -18.70 23.74
N TRP A 160 -10.72 -17.36 23.65
CA TRP A 160 -10.31 -16.67 22.42
C TRP A 160 -8.79 -16.64 22.26
N TYR A 161 -8.05 -17.07 23.27
CA TYR A 161 -6.59 -16.98 23.32
C TYR A 161 -5.96 -18.34 23.50
N LYS A 162 -4.78 -18.51 22.95
CA LYS A 162 -3.94 -19.67 23.23
C LYS A 162 -3.46 -19.65 24.67
N GLN A 163 -3.45 -20.81 25.29
CA GLN A 163 -3.11 -20.99 26.69
C GLN A 163 -2.10 -22.12 26.86
N ASP A 164 -1.31 -22.05 27.93
CA ASP A 164 -0.49 -23.15 28.41
C ASP A 164 -1.34 -24.20 29.14
N ALA A 165 -0.71 -25.28 29.60
CA ALA A 165 -1.38 -26.36 30.33
C ALA A 165 -1.98 -25.92 31.67
N ALA A 166 -1.54 -24.79 32.23
CA ALA A 166 -2.07 -24.18 33.45
C ALA A 166 -3.20 -23.16 33.19
N GLY A 167 -3.55 -22.92 31.92
CA GLY A 167 -4.58 -21.96 31.54
C GLY A 167 -4.11 -20.51 31.52
N ASN A 168 -2.81 -20.24 31.46
CA ASN A 168 -2.28 -18.91 31.29
C ASN A 168 -2.17 -18.55 29.81
N PHE A 169 -2.43 -17.29 29.46
CA PHE A 169 -2.19 -16.79 28.11
C PHE A 169 -0.72 -16.90 27.72
N ILE A 170 -0.46 -17.20 26.45
CA ILE A 170 0.90 -17.32 25.92
C ILE A 170 1.14 -16.35 24.75
N PRO A 171 2.36 -15.83 24.59
CA PRO A 171 2.76 -15.09 23.39
C PRO A 171 2.68 -15.95 22.12
N PRO A 172 2.72 -15.34 20.92
CA PRO A 172 2.80 -16.08 19.67
C PRO A 172 4.02 -17.00 19.61
N ALA A 173 3.78 -18.29 19.29
CA ALA A 173 4.81 -19.29 19.26
C ALA A 173 5.91 -18.96 18.22
N GLY A 174 7.17 -19.21 18.57
CA GLY A 174 8.31 -18.95 17.69
C GLY A 174 8.74 -17.49 17.61
N THR A 175 8.16 -16.62 18.45
CA THR A 175 8.52 -15.20 18.54
C THR A 175 9.10 -14.88 19.92
N ASN A 176 9.71 -13.68 20.02
CA ASN A 176 10.11 -13.08 21.30
C ASN A 176 9.18 -11.93 21.73
N TRP A 177 7.96 -11.87 21.19
CA TRP A 177 6.98 -10.80 21.41
C TRP A 177 6.25 -10.98 22.77
N SER A 178 6.91 -10.58 23.84
CA SER A 178 6.39 -10.75 25.21
C SER A 178 5.32 -9.74 25.60
N ASP A 179 5.15 -8.71 24.82
CA ASP A 179 4.17 -7.61 25.01
C ASP A 179 2.76 -7.95 24.48
N VAL A 180 2.62 -9.09 23.80
CA VAL A 180 1.35 -9.53 23.19
C VAL A 180 1.02 -10.99 23.49
N ILE A 181 -0.26 -11.36 23.30
CA ILE A 181 -0.79 -12.70 23.51
C ILE A 181 -1.49 -13.23 22.28
N ALA A 182 -1.25 -14.52 21.97
CA ALA A 182 -1.72 -15.17 20.75
C ALA A 182 -3.22 -15.44 20.79
N LEU A 183 -3.92 -15.12 19.69
CA LEU A 183 -5.32 -15.47 19.48
C LEU A 183 -5.46 -16.96 19.07
N ASP A 184 -6.56 -17.57 19.48
CA ASP A 184 -6.89 -18.95 19.11
C ASP A 184 -7.92 -19.00 18.00
N TYR A 185 -7.44 -19.25 16.78
CA TYR A 185 -8.26 -19.32 15.58
C TYR A 185 -9.14 -20.57 15.46
N THR A 186 -9.08 -21.51 16.40
CA THR A 186 -10.06 -22.59 16.51
C THR A 186 -11.39 -22.08 17.06
N ASN A 187 -11.40 -20.94 17.76
CA ASN A 187 -12.59 -20.31 18.31
C ASN A 187 -13.33 -19.48 17.26
N LYS A 188 -14.55 -19.90 16.93
CA LYS A 188 -15.38 -19.27 15.89
C LYS A 188 -15.91 -17.89 16.28
N ASP A 189 -16.20 -17.67 17.56
CA ASP A 189 -16.71 -16.38 18.04
C ASP A 189 -15.62 -15.30 17.98
N MET A 190 -14.37 -15.67 18.28
CA MET A 190 -13.22 -14.80 18.11
C MET A 190 -13.02 -14.43 16.62
N ARG A 191 -13.10 -15.42 15.71
CA ARG A 191 -13.01 -15.17 14.25
C ARG A 191 -14.10 -14.21 13.78
N ALA A 192 -15.34 -14.42 14.23
CA ALA A 192 -16.46 -13.55 13.91
C ALA A 192 -16.25 -12.12 14.44
N ALA A 193 -15.77 -11.97 15.69
CA ALA A 193 -15.46 -10.66 16.27
C ALA A 193 -14.32 -9.94 15.54
N MET A 194 -13.31 -10.68 15.05
CA MET A 194 -12.21 -10.13 14.26
C MET A 194 -12.71 -9.58 12.92
N ILE A 195 -13.54 -10.34 12.20
CA ILE A 195 -14.15 -9.92 10.93
C ILE A 195 -15.10 -8.72 11.14
N ASP A 196 -15.88 -8.75 12.22
CA ASP A 196 -16.78 -7.65 12.57
C ASP A 196 -16.01 -6.35 12.85
N ALA A 197 -14.87 -6.43 13.53
CA ALA A 197 -13.99 -5.29 13.75
C ALA A 197 -13.36 -4.75 12.44
N MET A 198 -13.07 -5.62 11.45
CA MET A 198 -12.67 -5.17 10.11
C MET A 198 -13.82 -4.42 9.42
N LYS A 199 -15.03 -4.97 9.44
CA LYS A 199 -16.21 -4.29 8.85
C LYS A 199 -16.48 -2.93 9.49
N TYR A 200 -16.23 -2.80 10.79
CA TYR A 200 -16.42 -1.54 11.51
C TYR A 200 -15.71 -0.37 10.82
N TRP A 201 -14.41 -0.49 10.49
CA TRP A 201 -13.65 0.60 9.89
C TRP A 201 -14.04 0.89 8.44
N VAL A 202 -14.40 -0.12 7.66
CA VAL A 202 -14.90 0.08 6.30
C VAL A 202 -16.15 0.96 6.31
N TYR A 203 -17.08 0.69 7.21
CA TYR A 203 -18.33 1.44 7.28
C TYR A 203 -18.19 2.76 8.02
N THR A 204 -17.49 2.79 9.16
CA THR A 204 -17.49 3.96 10.04
C THR A 204 -16.44 5.01 9.68
N ALA A 205 -15.38 4.63 8.98
CA ALA A 205 -14.33 5.53 8.54
C ALA A 205 -14.15 5.56 7.01
N ASN A 206 -14.91 4.74 6.25
CA ASN A 206 -14.88 4.69 4.79
C ASN A 206 -13.48 4.41 4.21
N ILE A 207 -12.72 3.52 4.86
CA ILE A 207 -11.40 3.10 4.39
C ILE A 207 -11.50 2.14 3.20
N ASP A 208 -10.41 1.98 2.46
CA ASP A 208 -10.35 1.26 1.19
C ASP A 208 -9.59 -0.07 1.26
N GLY A 209 -9.24 -0.53 2.45
CA GLY A 209 -8.58 -1.82 2.60
C GLY A 209 -7.66 -1.96 3.79
N TYR A 210 -6.91 -3.07 3.79
CA TYR A 210 -6.02 -3.44 4.89
C TYR A 210 -4.68 -3.97 4.40
N ARG A 211 -3.63 -3.63 5.14
CA ARG A 211 -2.42 -4.44 5.22
C ARG A 211 -2.55 -5.33 6.45
N CYS A 212 -2.53 -6.64 6.26
CA CYS A 212 -2.68 -7.60 7.34
C CYS A 212 -1.32 -8.01 7.88
N ASP A 213 -1.07 -7.62 9.12
CA ASP A 213 0.16 -7.85 9.88
C ASP A 213 0.41 -9.34 10.12
N ALA A 214 1.68 -9.75 10.06
CA ALA A 214 2.14 -11.10 10.39
C ALA A 214 1.25 -12.21 9.80
N ALA A 215 0.81 -12.04 8.55
CA ALA A 215 -0.20 -12.87 7.94
C ALA A 215 0.19 -14.36 7.83
N ASP A 216 1.49 -14.65 7.82
CA ASP A 216 2.01 -16.03 7.81
C ASP A 216 1.69 -16.81 9.10
N PHE A 217 1.48 -16.13 10.22
CA PHE A 217 1.13 -16.73 11.52
C PHE A 217 -0.37 -17.02 11.69
N VAL A 218 -1.21 -16.46 10.84
CA VAL A 218 -2.66 -16.61 10.88
C VAL A 218 -3.12 -17.69 9.91
N PRO A 219 -4.07 -18.59 10.28
CA PRO A 219 -4.50 -19.68 9.41
C PRO A 219 -5.11 -19.22 8.09
N LEU A 220 -4.81 -19.97 7.01
CA LEU A 220 -5.30 -19.70 5.66
C LEU A 220 -6.83 -19.63 5.57
N ASP A 221 -7.51 -20.57 6.23
CA ASP A 221 -8.97 -20.66 6.21
C ASP A 221 -9.63 -19.44 6.86
N PHE A 222 -9.01 -18.87 7.89
CA PHE A 222 -9.48 -17.60 8.45
C PHE A 222 -9.26 -16.44 7.46
N TRP A 223 -8.08 -16.35 6.83
CA TRP A 223 -7.86 -15.28 5.84
C TRP A 223 -8.84 -15.40 4.67
N LYS A 224 -9.17 -16.63 4.26
CA LYS A 224 -10.19 -16.82 3.23
C LYS A 224 -11.56 -16.33 3.70
N GLU A 225 -11.96 -16.67 4.91
CA GLU A 225 -13.22 -16.21 5.52
C GLU A 225 -13.28 -14.69 5.63
N ALA A 226 -12.21 -14.06 6.13
CA ALA A 226 -12.11 -12.62 6.28
C ALA A 226 -12.14 -11.89 4.92
N ASN A 227 -11.36 -12.34 3.94
CA ASN A 227 -11.31 -11.73 2.62
C ASN A 227 -12.64 -11.93 1.85
N ASP A 228 -13.30 -13.08 1.97
CA ASP A 228 -14.63 -13.30 1.41
C ASP A 228 -15.66 -12.35 2.06
N ALA A 229 -15.58 -12.14 3.38
CA ALA A 229 -16.43 -11.22 4.10
C ALA A 229 -16.20 -9.75 3.68
N MET A 230 -14.94 -9.33 3.48
CA MET A 230 -14.62 -8.00 2.94
C MET A 230 -15.13 -7.85 1.51
N LYS A 231 -14.90 -8.83 0.65
CA LYS A 231 -15.37 -8.84 -0.74
C LYS A 231 -16.89 -8.81 -0.85
N SER A 232 -17.61 -9.35 0.13
CA SER A 232 -19.08 -9.32 0.17
C SER A 232 -19.67 -7.93 0.41
N ILE A 233 -18.86 -6.94 0.81
CA ILE A 233 -19.26 -5.55 0.92
C ILE A 233 -19.34 -4.94 -0.48
N ALA A 234 -20.43 -5.21 -1.19
CA ALA A 234 -20.58 -4.90 -2.62
C ALA A 234 -20.48 -3.40 -2.97
N THR A 235 -20.60 -2.53 -1.99
CA THR A 235 -20.53 -1.06 -2.17
C THR A 235 -19.08 -0.55 -2.21
N HIS A 236 -18.10 -1.34 -1.76
CA HIS A 236 -16.70 -0.95 -1.66
C HIS A 236 -15.81 -1.82 -2.56
N LYS A 237 -14.80 -1.20 -3.14
CA LYS A 237 -13.65 -1.90 -3.72
C LYS A 237 -12.53 -1.87 -2.70
N LEU A 238 -12.29 -3.00 -2.02
CA LEU A 238 -11.29 -3.09 -0.96
C LEU A 238 -10.00 -3.72 -1.47
N MET A 239 -8.87 -3.15 -1.04
CA MET A 239 -7.52 -3.66 -1.30
C MET A 239 -7.02 -4.45 -0.08
N MET A 240 -6.61 -5.71 -0.29
CA MET A 240 -6.11 -6.59 0.77
C MET A 240 -4.66 -6.96 0.51
N LEU A 241 -3.77 -6.53 1.39
CA LEU A 241 -2.33 -6.78 1.34
C LEU A 241 -1.90 -7.65 2.51
N ALA A 242 -1.28 -8.80 2.25
CA ALA A 242 -0.70 -9.63 3.30
C ALA A 242 0.77 -9.28 3.53
N GLU A 243 1.13 -9.04 4.79
CA GLU A 243 2.53 -9.15 5.18
C GLU A 243 2.87 -10.61 5.39
N GLY A 244 3.45 -11.21 4.38
CA GLY A 244 3.79 -12.63 4.40
C GLY A 244 4.39 -13.10 3.09
N THR A 245 4.97 -14.29 3.17
CA THR A 245 5.68 -14.95 2.07
C THR A 245 5.01 -16.24 1.61
N ARG A 246 4.00 -16.71 2.33
CA ARG A 246 3.30 -17.94 1.99
C ARG A 246 2.62 -17.83 0.62
N ALA A 247 2.90 -18.80 -0.23
CA ALA A 247 2.37 -18.87 -1.59
C ALA A 247 0.82 -18.96 -1.66
N ASP A 248 0.17 -19.36 -0.58
CA ASP A 248 -1.28 -19.56 -0.50
C ASP A 248 -2.08 -18.29 -0.14
N HIS A 249 -1.42 -17.17 0.20
CA HIS A 249 -2.10 -15.90 0.46
C HIS A 249 -2.98 -15.43 -0.71
N PHE A 250 -2.53 -15.60 -1.94
CA PHE A 250 -3.34 -15.27 -3.11
C PHE A 250 -4.60 -16.15 -3.19
N LYS A 251 -4.50 -17.44 -2.81
CA LYS A 251 -5.66 -18.36 -2.75
C LYS A 251 -6.63 -17.99 -1.62
N ALA A 252 -6.13 -17.34 -0.55
CA ALA A 252 -6.97 -16.80 0.51
C ALA A 252 -7.69 -15.49 0.13
N GLY A 253 -7.47 -14.95 -1.07
CA GLY A 253 -8.15 -13.75 -1.56
C GLY A 253 -7.38 -12.45 -1.40
N PHE A 254 -6.14 -12.47 -0.91
CA PHE A 254 -5.27 -11.29 -0.95
C PHE A 254 -4.92 -10.93 -2.39
N GLN A 255 -5.01 -9.66 -2.72
CA GLN A 255 -4.60 -9.15 -4.03
C GLN A 255 -3.11 -8.80 -4.06
N MET A 256 -2.52 -8.55 -2.90
CA MET A 256 -1.11 -8.17 -2.76
C MET A 256 -0.44 -8.92 -1.61
N VAL A 257 0.86 -9.19 -1.76
CA VAL A 257 1.74 -9.74 -0.71
C VAL A 257 3.05 -8.96 -0.65
N TYR A 258 3.77 -9.03 0.48
CA TYR A 258 5.09 -8.40 0.60
C TYR A 258 6.18 -9.16 -0.16
N GLY A 259 7.05 -8.42 -0.84
CA GLY A 259 8.25 -8.93 -1.51
C GLY A 259 9.47 -8.98 -0.59
N MET A 260 9.38 -9.73 0.51
CA MET A 260 10.46 -9.83 1.49
C MET A 260 11.72 -10.46 0.92
N GLY A 261 11.56 -11.47 0.05
CA GLY A 261 12.68 -12.11 -0.63
C GLY A 261 13.41 -11.15 -1.56
N PHE A 262 12.64 -10.34 -2.30
CA PHE A 262 13.24 -9.33 -3.19
C PHE A 262 14.04 -8.28 -2.41
N TYR A 263 13.50 -7.74 -1.30
CA TYR A 263 14.23 -6.83 -0.42
C TYR A 263 15.53 -7.46 0.10
N SER A 264 15.45 -8.68 0.63
CA SER A 264 16.60 -9.41 1.14
C SER A 264 17.68 -9.63 0.08
N ASP A 265 17.28 -10.05 -1.13
CA ASP A 265 18.22 -10.30 -2.22
C ASP A 265 18.81 -9.00 -2.78
N LEU A 266 18.00 -7.94 -2.90
CA LEU A 266 18.47 -6.62 -3.31
C LEU A 266 19.57 -6.11 -2.38
N LYS A 267 19.33 -6.14 -1.08
CA LYS A 267 20.27 -5.67 -0.06
C LYS A 267 21.47 -6.61 0.05
N ASN A 268 21.24 -7.87 0.39
CA ASN A 268 22.30 -8.76 0.88
C ASN A 268 23.08 -9.46 -0.24
N LYS A 269 22.50 -9.56 -1.45
CA LYS A 269 23.16 -10.23 -2.58
C LYS A 269 23.55 -9.27 -3.68
N VAL A 270 22.68 -8.32 -4.06
CA VAL A 270 22.95 -7.45 -5.21
C VAL A 270 23.82 -6.25 -4.82
N PHE A 271 23.50 -5.51 -3.79
CA PHE A 271 24.26 -4.34 -3.36
C PHE A 271 25.45 -4.70 -2.46
N ASP A 272 25.28 -5.60 -1.51
CA ASP A 272 26.31 -5.97 -0.54
C ASP A 272 27.29 -7.03 -1.09
N ALA A 273 26.78 -8.15 -1.63
CA ALA A 273 27.59 -9.30 -2.03
C ALA A 273 27.97 -9.30 -3.52
N SER A 274 27.73 -8.19 -4.23
CA SER A 274 28.14 -7.99 -5.63
C SER A 274 27.63 -9.05 -6.62
N ASN A 275 26.45 -9.61 -6.39
CA ASN A 275 25.77 -10.46 -7.35
C ASN A 275 25.08 -9.64 -8.44
N SER A 276 24.86 -10.26 -9.59
CA SER A 276 24.15 -9.64 -10.69
C SER A 276 22.64 -9.56 -10.44
N LEU A 277 21.95 -8.76 -11.28
CA LEU A 277 20.50 -8.60 -11.24
C LEU A 277 19.70 -9.90 -11.49
N SER A 278 20.33 -10.95 -12.01
CA SER A 278 19.71 -12.27 -12.21
C SER A 278 19.11 -12.84 -10.93
N VAL A 279 19.70 -12.55 -9.78
CA VAL A 279 19.18 -12.96 -8.47
C VAL A 279 17.77 -12.42 -8.29
N LEU A 280 17.55 -11.13 -8.55
CA LEU A 280 16.22 -10.51 -8.43
C LEU A 280 15.21 -11.03 -9.45
N GLN A 281 15.66 -11.41 -10.66
CA GLN A 281 14.81 -12.04 -11.65
C GLN A 281 14.30 -13.41 -11.17
N ASN A 282 15.16 -14.21 -10.58
CA ASN A 282 14.78 -15.49 -10.00
C ASN A 282 13.79 -15.32 -8.84
N THR A 283 14.05 -14.36 -7.97
CA THR A 283 13.15 -14.02 -6.86
C THR A 283 11.78 -13.54 -7.35
N ASN A 284 11.72 -12.69 -8.38
CA ASN A 284 10.47 -12.32 -9.03
C ASN A 284 9.70 -13.55 -9.52
N THR A 285 10.38 -14.51 -10.17
CA THR A 285 9.75 -15.74 -10.66
C THR A 285 9.15 -16.54 -9.50
N THR A 286 9.88 -16.69 -8.41
CA THR A 286 9.44 -17.43 -7.22
C THR A 286 8.24 -16.75 -6.53
N GLU A 287 8.33 -15.44 -6.27
CA GLU A 287 7.29 -14.71 -5.55
C GLU A 287 5.99 -14.56 -6.35
N TYR A 288 6.06 -14.60 -7.68
CA TYR A 288 4.87 -14.58 -8.55
C TYR A 288 4.39 -15.97 -8.96
N ALA A 289 5.04 -17.06 -8.52
CA ALA A 289 4.69 -18.42 -8.97
C ALA A 289 3.24 -18.84 -8.66
N SER A 290 2.67 -18.30 -7.59
CA SER A 290 1.29 -18.57 -7.17
C SER A 290 0.34 -17.38 -7.39
N ALA A 291 0.80 -16.30 -8.03
CA ALA A 291 -0.01 -15.11 -8.26
C ALA A 291 -1.18 -15.40 -9.21
N LEU A 292 -2.36 -14.91 -8.84
CA LEU A 292 -3.55 -14.96 -9.68
C LEU A 292 -3.56 -13.75 -10.64
N PRO A 293 -4.36 -13.77 -11.72
CA PRO A 293 -4.51 -12.61 -12.59
C PRO A 293 -4.86 -11.34 -11.80
N GLY A 294 -4.07 -10.27 -11.98
CA GLY A 294 -4.22 -9.02 -11.25
C GLY A 294 -3.53 -8.97 -9.88
N SER A 295 -3.04 -10.08 -9.35
CA SER A 295 -2.29 -10.08 -8.09
C SER A 295 -0.92 -9.46 -8.25
N GLN A 296 -0.42 -8.80 -7.20
CA GLN A 296 0.85 -8.09 -7.21
C GLN A 296 1.71 -8.41 -5.97
N VAL A 297 3.00 -8.15 -6.10
CA VAL A 297 3.95 -8.17 -4.98
C VAL A 297 4.39 -6.75 -4.69
N VAL A 298 4.28 -6.33 -3.42
CA VAL A 298 4.70 -5.01 -2.97
C VAL A 298 6.21 -4.98 -2.80
N ARG A 299 6.84 -4.01 -3.43
CA ARG A 299 8.30 -3.82 -3.48
C ARG A 299 8.71 -2.58 -2.69
N TYR A 300 9.73 -2.72 -1.90
CA TYR A 300 10.26 -1.63 -1.08
C TYR A 300 11.78 -1.74 -0.93
N THR A 301 12.43 -0.63 -0.70
CA THR A 301 13.84 -0.57 -0.26
C THR A 301 13.93 -0.38 1.25
N THR A 302 12.83 -0.06 1.90
CA THR A 302 12.64 -0.05 3.35
C THR A 302 11.16 -0.08 3.70
N ASN A 303 10.86 -0.45 4.95
CA ASN A 303 9.59 -0.31 5.65
C ASN A 303 9.88 -0.08 7.13
N HIS A 304 8.88 0.03 7.97
CA HIS A 304 9.05 0.31 9.41
C HIS A 304 9.91 -0.72 10.15
N ASP A 305 9.85 -2.01 9.78
CA ASP A 305 10.62 -3.08 10.43
C ASP A 305 12.08 -3.08 9.99
N VAL A 306 12.31 -3.13 8.67
CA VAL A 306 13.68 -3.16 8.15
C VAL A 306 14.39 -1.83 8.30
N TYR A 307 13.66 -0.72 8.43
CA TYR A 307 14.28 0.55 8.84
C TYR A 307 14.82 0.47 10.27
N LEU A 308 14.06 -0.15 11.17
CA LEU A 308 14.46 -0.32 12.56
C LEU A 308 15.64 -1.27 12.70
N SER A 309 15.65 -2.38 11.97
CA SER A 309 16.70 -3.41 12.05
C SER A 309 17.93 -3.08 11.23
N ASP A 310 17.79 -2.56 10.01
CA ASP A 310 18.84 -2.41 9.02
C ASP A 310 19.30 -0.96 8.82
N GLY A 311 18.45 0.00 9.19
CA GLY A 311 18.69 1.43 9.01
C GLY A 311 18.07 2.01 7.74
N SER A 312 18.44 3.26 7.44
CA SER A 312 17.88 3.98 6.29
C SER A 312 18.43 3.48 4.96
N PRO A 313 17.69 3.58 3.85
CA PRO A 313 18.20 3.27 2.51
C PRO A 313 19.50 4.01 2.16
N VAL A 314 19.66 5.26 2.62
CA VAL A 314 20.87 6.05 2.42
C VAL A 314 22.08 5.37 3.07
N ASN A 315 21.88 4.75 4.23
CA ASN A 315 22.97 4.06 4.94
C ASN A 315 23.29 2.69 4.32
N ILE A 316 22.26 1.95 3.87
CA ILE A 316 22.43 0.57 3.38
C ILE A 316 22.84 0.48 1.90
N TYR A 317 22.48 1.43 1.05
CA TYR A 317 22.71 1.34 -0.40
C TYR A 317 23.82 2.28 -0.92
N GLY A 318 24.74 2.71 -0.06
CA GLY A 318 25.90 3.51 -0.51
C GLY A 318 25.58 4.99 -0.75
N GLY A 319 24.82 5.61 0.15
CA GLY A 319 24.50 7.02 0.12
C GLY A 319 23.23 7.35 -0.70
N LYS A 320 23.00 8.64 -0.96
CA LYS A 320 21.81 9.11 -1.66
C LYS A 320 21.68 8.52 -3.06
N THR A 321 22.73 8.57 -3.86
CA THR A 321 22.71 8.07 -5.25
C THR A 321 22.48 6.56 -5.30
N GLY A 322 23.10 5.81 -4.40
CA GLY A 322 22.92 4.35 -4.32
C GLY A 322 21.52 3.97 -3.88
N SER A 323 20.94 4.71 -2.91
CA SER A 323 19.55 4.48 -2.50
C SER A 323 18.55 4.76 -3.62
N MET A 324 18.81 5.77 -4.47
CA MET A 324 17.98 6.05 -5.63
C MET A 324 18.13 4.99 -6.73
N ALA A 325 19.35 4.49 -6.97
CA ALA A 325 19.57 3.37 -7.88
C ALA A 325 18.82 2.10 -7.41
N ALA A 326 18.87 1.79 -6.11
CA ALA A 326 18.14 0.68 -5.52
C ALA A 326 16.62 0.86 -5.64
N PHE A 327 16.11 2.06 -5.36
CA PHE A 327 14.69 2.36 -5.48
C PHE A 327 14.20 2.29 -6.92
N LEU A 328 14.97 2.80 -7.89
CA LEU A 328 14.62 2.73 -9.31
C LEU A 328 14.48 1.27 -9.79
N VAL A 329 15.43 0.40 -9.45
CA VAL A 329 15.34 -1.04 -9.74
C VAL A 329 14.09 -1.65 -9.11
N THR A 330 13.84 -1.34 -7.84
CA THR A 330 12.71 -1.82 -7.06
C THR A 330 11.37 -1.39 -7.65
N ALA A 331 11.24 -0.13 -8.02
CA ALA A 331 9.97 0.44 -8.51
C ALA A 331 9.62 0.03 -9.95
N TYR A 332 10.64 -0.31 -10.78
CA TYR A 332 10.42 -0.54 -12.22
C TYR A 332 10.55 -2.00 -12.64
N MET A 333 11.26 -2.84 -11.88
CA MET A 333 11.51 -4.20 -12.35
C MET A 333 10.22 -5.03 -12.42
N LYS A 334 9.49 -5.17 -11.33
CA LYS A 334 8.18 -5.82 -11.28
C LYS A 334 7.54 -5.64 -9.90
N GLY A 335 6.27 -5.21 -9.87
CA GLY A 335 5.48 -5.10 -8.63
C GLY A 335 4.97 -3.70 -8.34
N VAL A 336 4.49 -3.53 -7.11
CA VAL A 336 3.91 -2.28 -6.59
C VAL A 336 4.93 -1.60 -5.69
N PRO A 337 5.39 -0.39 -6.00
CA PRO A 337 6.34 0.31 -5.13
C PRO A 337 5.64 0.79 -3.86
N MET A 338 6.36 0.66 -2.74
CA MET A 338 6.00 1.25 -1.45
C MET A 338 7.15 2.12 -0.94
N ILE A 339 6.81 3.31 -0.44
CA ILE A 339 7.71 4.22 0.26
C ILE A 339 7.30 4.27 1.73
N TYR A 340 8.28 4.21 2.62
CA TYR A 340 8.10 4.49 4.05
C TYR A 340 8.36 5.97 4.32
N ASN A 341 7.54 6.63 5.13
CA ASN A 341 7.66 8.07 5.41
C ASN A 341 9.06 8.45 5.89
N GLY A 342 9.60 9.55 5.32
CA GLY A 342 10.98 10.01 5.55
C GLY A 342 12.01 9.43 4.58
N GLN A 343 11.66 8.35 3.85
CA GLN A 343 12.54 7.79 2.82
C GLN A 343 12.79 8.79 1.70
N GLU A 344 11.76 9.51 1.27
CA GLU A 344 11.83 10.49 0.18
C GLU A 344 12.69 11.72 0.47
N VAL A 345 12.87 12.02 1.74
CA VAL A 345 13.80 13.07 2.19
C VAL A 345 15.16 12.52 2.63
N GLY A 346 15.38 11.21 2.44
CA GLY A 346 16.64 10.53 2.75
C GLY A 346 17.05 10.70 4.20
N THR A 347 16.09 10.63 5.14
CA THR A 347 16.42 10.71 6.57
C THR A 347 17.36 9.59 6.97
N THR A 348 18.38 9.91 7.76
CA THR A 348 19.34 8.96 8.30
C THR A 348 19.18 8.77 9.80
N GLN A 349 18.34 9.58 10.44
CA GLN A 349 18.02 9.37 11.84
C GLN A 349 17.26 8.05 11.99
N LYS A 350 17.43 7.38 13.13
CA LYS A 350 16.65 6.18 13.44
C LYS A 350 15.18 6.53 13.60
N ILE A 351 14.33 5.92 12.78
CA ILE A 351 12.88 5.96 12.97
C ILE A 351 12.49 4.70 13.75
N ASP A 352 12.10 4.91 15.01
CA ASP A 352 11.76 3.82 15.93
C ASP A 352 10.30 3.98 16.35
N PHE A 353 9.43 3.06 15.93
CA PHE A 353 8.00 3.16 16.21
C PHE A 353 7.62 2.91 17.69
N PHE A 354 8.58 2.55 18.53
CA PHE A 354 8.41 2.51 19.98
C PHE A 354 8.60 3.87 20.67
N TYR A 355 9.08 4.87 19.92
CA TYR A 355 9.45 6.17 20.45
C TYR A 355 8.98 7.29 19.51
N ASP A 356 9.05 8.49 20.04
CA ASP A 356 8.85 9.72 19.31
C ASP A 356 10.12 10.09 18.52
N THR A 357 10.07 10.00 17.21
CA THR A 357 11.21 10.24 16.31
C THR A 357 10.79 11.07 15.08
N PRO A 358 10.36 12.33 15.25
CA PRO A 358 9.79 13.11 14.16
C PRO A 358 10.80 13.38 13.04
N ILE A 359 10.33 13.26 11.80
CA ILE A 359 11.12 13.45 10.58
C ILE A 359 11.33 14.93 10.30
N ASP A 360 12.56 15.33 9.96
CA ASP A 360 12.82 16.64 9.35
C ASP A 360 12.56 16.59 7.83
N TRP A 361 11.41 17.08 7.44
CA TRP A 361 10.95 17.11 6.04
C TRP A 361 11.69 18.06 5.12
N ARG A 362 12.61 18.87 5.64
CA ARG A 362 13.35 19.90 4.88
C ARG A 362 14.64 19.36 4.28
N THR A 363 15.02 18.14 4.60
CA THR A 363 16.26 17.53 4.14
C THR A 363 16.14 17.03 2.70
N ASN A 364 17.26 17.05 1.97
CA ASN A 364 17.45 16.43 0.66
C ASN A 364 16.29 16.64 -0.36
N PRO A 365 15.95 17.90 -0.72
CA PRO A 365 14.89 18.16 -1.69
C PRO A 365 15.21 17.59 -3.09
N ASP A 366 16.48 17.36 -3.39
CA ASP A 366 16.96 16.66 -4.58
C ASP A 366 16.47 15.21 -4.64
N MET A 367 16.55 14.47 -3.53
CA MET A 367 15.99 13.11 -3.45
C MET A 367 14.49 13.10 -3.63
N THR A 368 13.76 14.01 -2.94
CA THR A 368 12.30 14.12 -3.09
C THR A 368 11.91 14.36 -4.56
N ALA A 369 12.65 15.24 -5.27
CA ALA A 369 12.40 15.49 -6.69
C ALA A 369 12.65 14.25 -7.56
N GLU A 370 13.65 13.45 -7.22
CA GLU A 370 13.95 12.22 -7.93
C GLU A 370 12.92 11.11 -7.67
N TYR A 371 12.49 10.89 -6.42
CA TYR A 371 11.35 10.01 -6.10
C TYR A 371 10.10 10.40 -6.87
N LYS A 372 9.80 11.69 -6.92
CA LYS A 372 8.69 12.25 -7.68
C LYS A 372 8.81 11.93 -9.17
N SER A 373 9.98 12.08 -9.77
CA SER A 373 10.23 11.80 -11.19
C SER A 373 10.03 10.31 -11.50
N ILE A 374 10.59 9.43 -10.67
CA ILE A 374 10.48 7.97 -10.83
C ILE A 374 9.02 7.52 -10.73
N LEU A 375 8.31 7.91 -9.67
CA LEU A 375 6.94 7.42 -9.44
C LEU A 375 5.92 8.03 -10.42
N ASN A 376 6.05 9.31 -10.79
CA ASN A 376 5.12 9.90 -11.76
C ASN A 376 5.34 9.33 -13.17
N PHE A 377 6.58 9.06 -13.58
CA PHE A 377 6.82 8.37 -14.85
C PHE A 377 6.21 6.96 -14.82
N ARG A 378 6.39 6.20 -13.72
CA ARG A 378 5.74 4.90 -13.57
C ARG A 378 4.22 5.01 -13.66
N ALA A 379 3.61 5.97 -12.98
CA ALA A 379 2.16 6.18 -13.00
C ALA A 379 1.61 6.37 -14.43
N GLY A 380 2.37 7.08 -15.29
CA GLY A 380 2.01 7.32 -16.68
C GLY A 380 2.43 6.22 -17.69
N SER A 381 3.20 5.21 -17.26
CA SER A 381 3.78 4.20 -18.17
C SER A 381 3.19 2.82 -17.94
N GLU A 382 2.30 2.38 -18.85
CA GLU A 382 1.80 1.00 -18.83
C GLU A 382 2.93 -0.02 -19.03
N ALA A 383 3.94 0.30 -19.83
CA ALA A 383 5.10 -0.57 -20.00
C ALA A 383 5.82 -0.83 -18.69
N VAL A 384 6.04 0.19 -17.84
CA VAL A 384 6.67 0.01 -16.51
C VAL A 384 5.78 -0.82 -15.60
N LYS A 385 4.47 -0.56 -15.56
CA LYS A 385 3.52 -1.24 -14.66
C LYS A 385 3.33 -2.71 -15.03
N THR A 386 3.01 -3.00 -16.29
CA THR A 386 2.51 -4.31 -16.73
C THR A 386 3.30 -4.93 -17.89
N GLY A 387 4.22 -4.20 -18.52
CA GLY A 387 4.97 -4.66 -19.69
C GLY A 387 5.92 -5.81 -19.37
N ASP A 388 6.34 -6.51 -20.41
CA ASP A 388 7.27 -7.64 -20.34
C ASP A 388 8.65 -7.19 -19.85
N LEU A 389 9.20 -7.96 -18.92
CA LEU A 389 10.53 -7.76 -18.38
C LEU A 389 11.57 -8.55 -19.18
N THR A 390 12.56 -7.86 -19.73
CA THR A 390 13.77 -8.50 -20.30
C THR A 390 14.99 -7.96 -19.59
N VAL A 391 15.84 -8.84 -19.07
CA VAL A 391 17.04 -8.48 -18.31
C VAL A 391 18.28 -8.61 -19.19
N TYR A 392 19.18 -7.62 -19.13
CA TYR A 392 20.43 -7.52 -19.87
C TYR A 392 21.61 -7.38 -18.91
N ASN A 393 21.88 -8.41 -18.17
CA ASN A 393 22.78 -8.37 -17.03
C ASN A 393 24.24 -8.10 -17.34
N SER A 394 24.89 -7.37 -16.42
CA SER A 394 26.29 -7.54 -16.07
C SER A 394 26.43 -7.63 -14.55
N ASP A 395 27.64 -7.99 -14.05
CA ASP A 395 27.87 -8.15 -12.61
C ASP A 395 27.77 -6.82 -11.84
N ASN A 396 28.00 -5.70 -12.52
CA ASN A 396 28.06 -4.38 -11.90
C ASN A 396 26.94 -3.43 -12.30
N VAL A 397 26.22 -3.75 -13.38
CA VAL A 397 25.20 -2.86 -13.91
C VAL A 397 23.87 -3.58 -14.05
N ALA A 398 22.89 -3.10 -13.34
CA ALA A 398 21.50 -3.47 -13.55
C ALA A 398 21.02 -2.87 -14.87
N ALA A 399 20.64 -3.71 -15.82
CA ALA A 399 20.06 -3.27 -17.09
C ALA A 399 18.87 -4.15 -17.44
N PHE A 400 17.71 -3.55 -17.65
CA PHE A 400 16.51 -4.28 -18.07
C PHE A 400 15.55 -3.40 -18.83
N THR A 401 14.73 -4.00 -19.67
CA THR A 401 13.61 -3.32 -20.31
C THR A 401 12.29 -3.78 -19.76
N LYS A 402 11.35 -2.84 -19.72
CA LYS A 402 9.92 -3.07 -19.58
C LYS A 402 9.26 -2.65 -20.89
N SER A 403 8.53 -3.54 -21.54
CA SER A 403 7.98 -3.23 -22.85
C SER A 403 6.57 -3.77 -23.07
N ASN A 404 5.82 -3.06 -23.88
CA ASN A 404 4.57 -3.47 -24.48
C ASN A 404 4.56 -3.01 -25.96
N ASP A 405 3.44 -3.17 -26.67
CA ASP A 405 3.33 -2.82 -28.10
C ASP A 405 3.53 -1.31 -28.39
N LYS A 406 3.41 -0.45 -27.37
CA LYS A 406 3.42 1.02 -27.52
C LYS A 406 4.68 1.69 -26.99
N GLN A 407 5.38 1.06 -26.07
CA GLN A 407 6.49 1.69 -25.35
C GLN A 407 7.52 0.65 -24.92
N LYS A 408 8.77 1.00 -25.02
CA LYS A 408 9.89 0.29 -24.41
C LYS A 408 10.62 1.23 -23.45
N VAL A 409 10.72 0.85 -22.19
CA VAL A 409 11.44 1.58 -21.13
C VAL A 409 12.66 0.77 -20.75
N LEU A 410 13.85 1.39 -20.81
CA LEU A 410 15.13 0.80 -20.42
C LEU A 410 15.64 1.46 -19.16
N VAL A 411 15.89 0.67 -18.15
CA VAL A 411 16.59 1.07 -16.92
C VAL A 411 18.04 0.61 -17.04
N ILE A 412 18.98 1.50 -16.78
CA ILE A 412 20.40 1.19 -16.62
C ILE A 412 20.84 1.83 -15.30
N ALA A 413 21.45 1.06 -14.42
CA ALA A 413 21.97 1.53 -13.14
C ALA A 413 23.28 0.81 -12.78
N ASN A 414 24.35 1.57 -12.57
CA ASN A 414 25.51 1.05 -11.89
C ASN A 414 25.11 0.80 -10.42
N ILE A 415 25.19 -0.44 -9.95
CA ILE A 415 24.81 -0.86 -8.60
C ILE A 415 26.03 -1.00 -7.68
N ARG A 416 27.14 -0.34 -8.03
CA ARG A 416 28.43 -0.41 -7.30
C ARG A 416 28.92 0.98 -6.93
N GLY A 417 29.65 1.06 -5.84
CA GLY A 417 30.37 2.25 -5.36
C GLY A 417 31.61 2.62 -6.17
N ASN A 418 31.86 1.95 -7.29
CA ASN A 418 32.97 2.20 -8.20
C ASN A 418 32.45 2.47 -9.62
N ASN A 419 33.29 3.10 -10.44
CA ASN A 419 32.99 3.26 -11.86
C ASN A 419 32.81 1.90 -12.54
N ALA A 420 31.88 1.80 -13.47
CA ALA A 420 31.61 0.60 -14.25
C ALA A 420 31.56 0.91 -15.74
N THR A 421 32.11 0.02 -16.55
CA THR A 421 31.89 0.04 -18.02
C THR A 421 30.88 -1.05 -18.35
N TYR A 422 29.76 -0.64 -18.89
CA TYR A 422 28.70 -1.54 -19.34
C TYR A 422 28.83 -1.77 -20.86
N VAL A 423 29.01 -3.02 -21.25
CA VAL A 423 28.95 -3.41 -22.68
C VAL A 423 27.48 -3.46 -23.08
N VAL A 424 27.09 -2.54 -23.95
CA VAL A 424 25.69 -2.40 -24.37
C VAL A 424 25.36 -3.52 -25.38
N PRO A 425 24.38 -4.38 -25.08
CA PRO A 425 23.95 -5.41 -26.02
C PRO A 425 23.44 -4.80 -27.33
N PRO A 426 23.68 -5.47 -28.49
CA PRO A 426 23.22 -4.98 -29.80
C PRO A 426 21.70 -4.64 -29.83
N ALA A 427 20.89 -5.37 -29.07
CA ALA A 427 19.45 -5.11 -28.97
C ALA A 427 19.09 -3.76 -28.32
N LEU A 428 20.02 -3.14 -27.59
CA LEU A 428 19.85 -1.85 -26.92
C LEU A 428 20.63 -0.72 -27.58
N ALA A 429 21.65 -1.05 -28.37
CA ALA A 429 22.53 -0.07 -29.01
C ALA A 429 21.78 0.74 -30.07
N GLY A 430 22.31 1.92 -30.39
CA GLY A 430 21.84 2.80 -31.45
C GLY A 430 21.01 3.98 -30.98
N THR A 431 20.24 4.56 -31.89
CA THR A 431 19.49 5.79 -31.76
C THR A 431 18.03 5.56 -31.35
N GLY A 432 17.31 6.66 -31.13
CA GLY A 432 15.88 6.65 -30.87
C GLY A 432 15.51 6.54 -29.40
N TRP A 433 16.47 6.45 -28.48
CA TRP A 433 16.22 6.57 -27.05
C TRP A 433 16.07 8.04 -26.65
N LYS A 434 15.25 8.28 -25.64
CA LYS A 434 15.13 9.57 -24.96
C LYS A 434 15.24 9.33 -23.44
N ASN A 435 15.84 10.28 -22.75
CA ASN A 435 15.77 10.27 -21.29
C ASN A 435 14.31 10.46 -20.85
N ALA A 436 13.80 9.56 -20.01
CA ALA A 436 12.40 9.52 -19.61
C ALA A 436 11.96 10.77 -18.81
N PHE A 437 12.89 11.45 -18.14
CA PHE A 437 12.61 12.58 -17.26
C PHE A 437 12.84 13.94 -17.93
N THR A 438 13.80 14.02 -18.86
CA THR A 438 14.17 15.27 -19.53
C THR A 438 13.74 15.35 -20.98
N ASN A 439 13.29 14.22 -21.56
CA ASN A 439 12.98 14.05 -22.99
C ASN A 439 14.18 14.32 -23.94
N ALA A 440 15.40 14.45 -23.41
CA ALA A 440 16.60 14.63 -24.21
C ALA A 440 16.91 13.36 -25.01
N ALA A 441 17.29 13.53 -26.29
CA ALA A 441 17.70 12.41 -27.15
C ALA A 441 18.97 11.76 -26.62
N VAL A 442 19.02 10.42 -26.66
CA VAL A 442 20.15 9.61 -26.19
C VAL A 442 20.52 8.59 -27.28
N THR A 443 21.81 8.49 -27.60
CA THR A 443 22.34 7.41 -28.44
C THR A 443 23.18 6.49 -27.58
N LEU A 444 22.83 5.21 -27.57
CA LEU A 444 23.62 4.19 -26.87
C LEU A 444 24.66 3.60 -27.86
N GLY A 445 25.92 3.83 -27.56
CA GLY A 445 27.04 3.19 -28.27
C GLY A 445 27.23 1.73 -27.84
N ASN A 446 28.32 1.12 -28.24
CA ASN A 446 28.66 -0.28 -27.87
C ASN A 446 29.07 -0.44 -26.40
N SER A 447 29.39 0.65 -25.73
CA SER A 447 29.70 0.68 -24.30
C SER A 447 29.25 1.99 -23.66
N LEU A 448 28.99 1.91 -22.36
CA LEU A 448 28.58 3.05 -21.54
C LEU A 448 29.43 3.07 -20.27
N TYR A 449 30.08 4.20 -20.01
CA TYR A 449 30.82 4.42 -18.76
C TYR A 449 29.87 5.05 -17.75
N LEU A 450 29.81 4.48 -16.55
CA LEU A 450 28.91 4.89 -15.47
C LEU A 450 29.71 5.22 -14.22
N GLN A 451 29.45 6.36 -13.62
CA GLN A 451 29.94 6.73 -12.28
C GLN A 451 29.33 5.79 -11.20
N PRO A 452 29.87 5.82 -9.95
CA PRO A 452 29.29 5.09 -8.84
C PRO A 452 27.80 5.38 -8.69
N TYR A 453 26.98 4.32 -8.69
CA TYR A 453 25.52 4.36 -8.56
C TYR A 453 24.78 5.23 -9.60
N GLN A 454 25.48 5.70 -10.65
CA GLN A 454 24.84 6.43 -11.73
C GLN A 454 23.77 5.56 -12.39
N HIS A 455 22.59 6.15 -12.59
CA HIS A 455 21.47 5.46 -13.20
C HIS A 455 20.72 6.36 -14.16
N MET A 456 19.96 5.75 -15.07
CA MET A 456 19.15 6.44 -16.06
C MET A 456 17.94 5.61 -16.45
N VAL A 457 16.89 6.30 -16.87
CA VAL A 457 15.71 5.72 -17.49
C VAL A 457 15.59 6.26 -18.90
N LEU A 458 15.55 5.36 -19.85
CA LEU A 458 15.40 5.71 -21.27
C LEU A 458 14.07 5.14 -21.80
N VAL A 459 13.47 5.84 -22.75
CA VAL A 459 12.20 5.46 -23.36
C VAL A 459 12.28 5.53 -24.87
N LYS A 460 11.57 4.59 -25.52
CA LYS A 460 11.50 4.49 -26.96
C LYS A 460 10.10 4.07 -27.40
#